data_56443413884b141f79113b212271c5e0
#
_entry.id   56443413884b141f79113b212271c5e0
#
_cell.length_a   1.000
_cell.length_b   1.000
_cell.length_c   1.000
_cell.angle_alpha   90.00
_cell.angle_beta   90.00
_cell.angle_gamma   90.00
#
_symmetry.space_group_name_H-M   'P 1'
#
loop_
_entity.id
_entity.type
_entity.pdbx_description
1 polymer ?
#
loop_
_entity_poly.entity_id
_entity_poly.type
_entity_poly.pdbx_seq_one_letter_code
_entity_poly.pdbx_strand_id
1 'polypeptide(L)'
;VFNVLSLVTFLAAVFFLLHRGLNFSIEFTGGTLMEVAYSRPAEIEKIRQALDKAGYKAEVQNFGSSRDVLLRLHLEKSQSSADLSQKVHAVLKEQDSSAELRRVEFVGPQVGKELVEYGALALLTTAVFIVLYLWIRFEWRFGLSAIIANLHDVVIILGCFAFFQWEFSLP
;
A
#
# COMPACT_ATOMS: atom_id res chain seq x y z
N VAL A 1 11.71 -30.59 11.63
CA VAL A 1 11.77 -29.97 10.28
C VAL A 1 10.85 -28.76 10.23
N PHE A 2 9.54 -28.90 10.57
CA PHE A 2 8.59 -27.78 10.47
C PHE A 2 8.95 -26.58 11.35
N ASN A 3 9.36 -26.80 12.61
CA ASN A 3 9.74 -25.69 13.52
C ASN A 3 11.00 -24.94 13.02
N VAL A 4 11.94 -25.64 12.40
CA VAL A 4 13.13 -25.00 11.83
C VAL A 4 12.74 -24.17 10.61
N LEU A 5 11.88 -24.70 9.74
CA LEU A 5 11.38 -23.96 8.58
C LEU A 5 10.60 -22.70 9.01
N SER A 6 9.69 -22.83 9.99
CA SER A 6 8.95 -21.73 10.56
C SER A 6 9.86 -20.64 11.16
N LEU A 7 10.89 -21.04 11.89
CA LEU A 7 11.85 -20.09 12.45
C LEU A 7 12.65 -19.36 11.35
N VAL A 8 13.08 -20.08 10.31
CA VAL A 8 13.82 -19.49 9.18
C VAL A 8 12.94 -18.51 8.42
N THR A 9 11.70 -18.88 8.13
CA THR A 9 10.75 -17.97 7.45
C THR A 9 10.43 -16.74 8.28
N PHE A 10 10.29 -16.88 9.59
CA PHE A 10 10.07 -15.76 10.50
C PHE A 10 11.27 -14.79 10.53
N LEU A 11 12.49 -15.32 10.65
CA LEU A 11 13.70 -14.49 10.62
C LEU A 11 13.89 -13.78 9.27
N ALA A 12 13.61 -14.47 8.17
CA ALA A 12 13.62 -13.87 6.84
C ALA A 12 12.55 -12.76 6.72
N ALA A 13 11.34 -12.97 7.23
CA ALA A 13 10.28 -11.98 7.25
C ALA A 13 10.70 -10.71 8.02
N VAL A 14 11.25 -10.87 9.22
CA VAL A 14 11.77 -9.75 10.02
C VAL A 14 12.90 -9.02 9.28
N PHE A 15 13.82 -9.75 8.66
CA PHE A 15 14.91 -9.16 7.89
C PHE A 15 14.37 -8.29 6.73
N PHE A 16 13.42 -8.79 5.94
CA PHE A 16 12.85 -8.02 4.82
C PHE A 16 12.01 -6.83 5.28
N LEU A 17 11.28 -6.95 6.38
CA LEU A 17 10.55 -5.84 6.98
C LEU A 17 11.49 -4.70 7.41
N LEU A 18 12.62 -5.02 8.02
CA LEU A 18 13.59 -4.02 8.47
C LEU A 18 14.42 -3.44 7.33
N HIS A 19 14.74 -4.24 6.31
CA HIS A 19 15.63 -3.81 5.22
C HIS A 19 14.88 -3.10 4.09
N ARG A 20 13.72 -3.61 3.67
CA ARG A 20 12.96 -3.09 2.54
C ARG A 20 11.75 -2.26 2.97
N GLY A 21 11.17 -2.56 4.14
CA GLY A 21 9.92 -1.96 4.59
C GLY A 21 8.71 -2.44 3.79
N LEU A 22 7.54 -1.89 4.12
CA LEU A 22 6.30 -2.12 3.41
C LEU A 22 6.09 -1.05 2.33
N ASN A 23 5.54 -1.44 1.19
CA ASN A 23 5.09 -0.53 0.15
C ASN A 23 3.66 -0.07 0.48
N PHE A 24 3.55 1.05 1.20
CA PHE A 24 2.26 1.60 1.60
C PHE A 24 1.55 2.30 0.45
N SER A 25 0.25 2.04 0.29
CA SER A 25 -0.61 2.77 -0.64
C SER A 25 -0.84 4.22 -0.22
N ILE A 26 -1.45 5.00 -1.11
CA ILE A 26 -1.81 6.41 -0.83
C ILE A 26 -2.81 6.57 0.32
N GLU A 27 -3.55 5.54 0.67
CA GLU A 27 -4.49 5.54 1.80
C GLU A 27 -3.77 5.74 3.13
N PHE A 28 -2.52 5.26 3.24
CA PHE A 28 -1.69 5.41 4.42
C PHE A 28 -0.72 6.60 4.35
N THR A 29 -0.18 6.87 3.15
CA THR A 29 0.83 7.92 2.95
C THR A 29 0.24 9.27 2.59
N GLY A 30 -1.01 9.29 2.13
CA GLY A 30 -1.62 10.42 1.45
C GLY A 30 -1.11 10.56 0.02
N GLY A 31 -1.95 11.05 -0.88
CA GLY A 31 -1.58 11.22 -2.28
C GLY A 31 -2.78 11.40 -3.19
N THR A 32 -2.53 11.44 -4.49
CA THR A 32 -3.54 11.49 -5.53
C THR A 32 -3.46 10.23 -6.38
N LEU A 33 -4.58 9.54 -6.52
CA LEU A 33 -4.77 8.43 -7.43
C LEU A 33 -5.47 8.93 -8.67
N MET A 34 -4.93 8.62 -9.84
CA MET A 34 -5.53 8.96 -11.14
C MET A 34 -5.70 7.70 -11.97
N GLU A 35 -6.90 7.47 -12.47
CA GLU A 35 -7.19 6.44 -13.46
C GLU A 35 -7.28 7.08 -14.84
N VAL A 36 -6.42 6.65 -15.76
CA VAL A 36 -6.33 7.16 -17.11
C VAL A 36 -6.53 6.04 -18.10
N ALA A 37 -7.48 6.21 -19.02
CA ALA A 37 -7.72 5.28 -20.11
C ALA A 37 -7.07 5.74 -21.41
N TYR A 38 -6.57 4.77 -22.18
CA TYR A 38 -5.96 4.97 -23.50
C TYR A 38 -6.71 4.18 -24.57
N SER A 39 -6.73 4.69 -25.79
CA SER A 39 -7.33 3.99 -26.94
C SER A 39 -6.52 2.76 -27.36
N ARG A 40 -5.25 2.70 -27.01
CA ARG A 40 -4.28 1.64 -27.31
C ARG A 40 -3.66 1.10 -26.02
N PRO A 41 -3.02 -0.09 -26.05
CA PRO A 41 -2.25 -0.56 -24.90
C PRO A 41 -1.24 0.48 -24.46
N ALA A 42 -1.29 0.84 -23.18
CA ALA A 42 -0.45 1.89 -22.60
C ALA A 42 0.99 1.40 -22.41
N GLU A 43 1.96 2.19 -22.85
CA GLU A 43 3.38 1.91 -22.63
C GLU A 43 3.83 2.53 -21.30
N ILE A 44 3.73 1.76 -20.22
CA ILE A 44 4.01 2.19 -18.83
C ILE A 44 5.35 2.93 -18.69
N GLU A 45 6.41 2.41 -19.34
CA GLU A 45 7.73 3.02 -19.26
C GLU A 45 7.80 4.40 -19.91
N LYS A 46 7.09 4.63 -21.03
CA LYS A 46 7.01 5.94 -21.64
C LYS A 46 6.25 6.93 -20.77
N ILE A 47 5.15 6.48 -20.17
CA ILE A 47 4.36 7.30 -19.25
C ILE A 47 5.21 7.71 -18.06
N ARG A 48 5.92 6.75 -17.45
CA ARG A 48 6.82 7.01 -16.32
C ARG A 48 7.90 8.04 -16.69
N GLN A 49 8.57 7.84 -17.82
CA GLN A 49 9.60 8.77 -18.29
C GLN A 49 9.07 10.17 -18.59
N ALA A 50 7.85 10.29 -19.12
CA ALA A 50 7.23 11.59 -19.37
C ALA A 50 6.92 12.32 -18.05
N LEU A 51 6.40 11.62 -17.06
CA LEU A 51 6.12 12.18 -15.75
C LEU A 51 7.40 12.55 -14.99
N ASP A 52 8.43 11.71 -15.04
CA ASP A 52 9.74 11.99 -14.42
C ASP A 52 10.41 13.23 -15.06
N LYS A 53 10.35 13.37 -16.40
CA LYS A 53 10.86 14.57 -17.10
C LYS A 53 10.11 15.84 -16.72
N ALA A 54 8.80 15.72 -16.44
CA ALA A 54 7.99 16.83 -15.97
C ALA A 54 8.15 17.11 -14.46
N GLY A 55 8.99 16.33 -13.76
CA GLY A 55 9.27 16.50 -12.33
C GLY A 55 8.26 15.83 -11.39
N TYR A 56 7.36 14.98 -11.93
CA TYR A 56 6.38 14.27 -11.13
C TYR A 56 6.84 12.85 -10.83
N LYS A 57 7.09 12.56 -9.56
CA LYS A 57 7.33 11.19 -9.11
C LYS A 57 5.99 10.46 -9.00
N ALA A 58 5.72 9.59 -9.96
CA ALA A 58 4.51 8.81 -10.02
C ALA A 58 4.82 7.32 -10.08
N GLU A 59 4.08 6.54 -9.31
CA GLU A 59 4.02 5.10 -9.52
C GLU A 59 2.99 4.82 -10.62
N VAL A 60 3.39 4.10 -11.67
CA VAL A 60 2.58 3.86 -12.86
C VAL A 60 2.39 2.37 -13.03
N GLN A 61 1.15 1.90 -13.08
CA GLN A 61 0.82 0.50 -13.26
C GLN A 61 -0.43 0.30 -14.12
N ASN A 62 -0.57 -0.88 -14.74
CA ASN A 62 -1.82 -1.25 -15.42
C ASN A 62 -2.91 -1.56 -14.40
N PHE A 63 -4.15 -1.21 -14.75
CA PHE A 63 -5.32 -1.41 -13.90
C PHE A 63 -6.46 -2.06 -14.70
N GLY A 64 -6.75 -3.32 -14.40
CA GLY A 64 -7.83 -4.07 -15.05
C GLY A 64 -7.55 -4.48 -16.49
N SER A 65 -7.10 -3.56 -17.35
CA SER A 65 -6.75 -3.83 -18.74
C SER A 65 -5.38 -3.23 -19.12
N SER A 66 -4.85 -3.62 -20.29
CA SER A 66 -3.62 -3.02 -20.83
C SER A 66 -3.79 -1.58 -21.30
N ARG A 67 -5.02 -1.08 -21.36
CA ARG A 67 -5.35 0.28 -21.80
C ARG A 67 -5.62 1.23 -20.62
N ASP A 68 -5.92 0.68 -19.46
CA ASP A 68 -6.22 1.46 -18.26
C ASP A 68 -4.97 1.49 -17.39
N VAL A 69 -4.61 2.70 -16.97
CA VAL A 69 -3.39 2.97 -16.19
C VAL A 69 -3.79 3.66 -14.91
N LEU A 70 -3.25 3.15 -13.81
CA LEU A 70 -3.36 3.74 -12.50
C LEU A 70 -2.07 4.49 -12.18
N LEU A 71 -2.22 5.76 -11.86
CA LEU A 71 -1.13 6.65 -11.47
C LEU A 71 -1.27 7.00 -10.01
N ARG A 72 -0.22 6.79 -9.20
CA ARG A 72 -0.15 7.23 -7.82
C ARG A 72 0.87 8.34 -7.70
N LEU A 73 0.41 9.49 -7.25
CA LEU A 73 1.20 10.70 -7.10
C LEU A 73 1.29 11.04 -5.63
N HIS A 74 2.51 11.14 -5.11
CA HIS A 74 2.73 11.65 -3.77
C HIS A 74 2.57 13.17 -3.75
N LEU A 75 1.84 13.69 -2.77
CA LEU A 75 1.68 15.14 -2.62
C LEU A 75 2.95 15.78 -2.08
N GLU A 76 3.47 16.73 -2.81
CA GLU A 76 4.36 17.73 -2.22
C GLU A 76 3.53 18.78 -1.45
N LYS A 77 4.01 19.17 -0.29
CA LYS A 77 3.31 19.95 0.76
C LYS A 77 2.64 21.28 0.32
N SER A 78 2.78 21.69 -0.94
CA SER A 78 2.33 23.00 -1.42
C SER A 78 1.38 22.99 -2.62
N GLN A 79 0.98 21.83 -3.15
CA GLN A 79 0.15 21.76 -4.36
C GLN A 79 -1.27 21.26 -4.05
N SER A 80 -2.27 21.89 -4.67
CA SER A 80 -3.65 21.39 -4.68
C SER A 80 -3.72 20.11 -5.52
N SER A 81 -4.45 19.11 -5.03
CA SER A 81 -4.66 17.85 -5.77
C SER A 81 -5.33 18.06 -7.12
N ALA A 82 -6.23 19.06 -7.22
CA ALA A 82 -6.90 19.42 -8.47
C ALA A 82 -5.92 19.98 -9.49
N ASP A 83 -5.04 20.89 -9.08
CA ASP A 83 -4.01 21.47 -9.95
C ASP A 83 -3.00 20.41 -10.38
N LEU A 84 -2.61 19.50 -9.48
CA LEU A 84 -1.70 18.41 -9.77
C LEU A 84 -2.28 17.47 -10.82
N SER A 85 -3.54 17.05 -10.65
CA SER A 85 -4.21 16.14 -11.58
C SER A 85 -4.37 16.76 -12.98
N GLN A 86 -4.70 18.05 -13.07
CA GLN A 86 -4.80 18.75 -14.36
C GLN A 86 -3.45 18.86 -15.08
N LYS A 87 -2.38 19.19 -14.36
CA LYS A 87 -1.02 19.29 -14.92
C LYS A 87 -0.51 17.93 -15.39
N VAL A 88 -0.69 16.90 -14.57
CA VAL A 88 -0.32 15.53 -14.93
C VAL A 88 -1.11 15.05 -16.15
N HIS A 89 -2.41 15.28 -16.19
CA HIS A 89 -3.24 14.94 -17.34
C HIS A 89 -2.81 15.69 -18.61
N ALA A 90 -2.41 16.96 -18.51
CA ALA A 90 -1.86 17.71 -19.64
C ALA A 90 -0.58 17.07 -20.20
N VAL A 91 0.37 16.67 -19.32
CA VAL A 91 1.59 15.96 -19.73
C VAL A 91 1.29 14.65 -20.44
N LEU A 92 0.32 13.88 -19.93
CA LEU A 92 -0.10 12.62 -20.56
C LEU A 92 -0.75 12.85 -21.93
N LYS A 93 -1.56 13.90 -22.06
CA LYS A 93 -2.21 14.28 -23.32
C LYS A 93 -1.23 14.78 -24.37
N GLU A 94 -0.15 15.44 -23.99
CA GLU A 94 0.94 15.80 -24.88
C GLU A 94 1.66 14.58 -25.45
N GLN A 95 1.79 13.52 -24.62
CA GLN A 95 2.41 12.27 -25.03
C GLN A 95 1.49 11.41 -25.90
N ASP A 96 0.23 11.27 -25.52
CA ASP A 96 -0.81 10.56 -26.27
C ASP A 96 -2.15 11.29 -26.11
N SER A 97 -2.63 11.86 -27.23
CA SER A 97 -3.89 12.61 -27.26
C SER A 97 -5.12 11.77 -26.89
N SER A 98 -4.99 10.44 -26.88
CA SER A 98 -6.06 9.51 -26.48
C SER A 98 -6.18 9.34 -24.97
N ALA A 99 -5.30 9.95 -24.18
CA ALA A 99 -5.34 9.88 -22.71
C ALA A 99 -6.62 10.54 -22.16
N GLU A 100 -7.50 9.75 -21.58
CA GLU A 100 -8.75 10.21 -20.97
C GLU A 100 -8.72 9.96 -19.47
N LEU A 101 -8.90 11.03 -18.69
CA LEU A 101 -8.97 10.94 -17.24
C LEU A 101 -10.35 10.42 -16.82
N ARG A 102 -10.40 9.23 -16.23
CA ARG A 102 -11.65 8.60 -15.77
C ARG A 102 -11.99 8.93 -14.34
N ARG A 103 -10.99 8.87 -13.47
CA ARG A 103 -11.19 9.01 -12.03
C ARG A 103 -9.98 9.71 -11.40
N VAL A 104 -10.27 10.56 -10.43
CA VAL A 104 -9.26 11.15 -9.54
C VAL A 104 -9.74 10.97 -8.12
N GLU A 105 -8.92 10.36 -7.31
CA GLU A 105 -9.13 10.22 -5.88
C GLU A 105 -8.02 10.94 -5.13
N PHE A 106 -8.37 11.57 -4.05
CA PHE A 106 -7.43 12.27 -3.20
C PHE A 106 -7.56 11.80 -1.77
N VAL A 107 -6.44 11.41 -1.19
CA VAL A 107 -6.34 11.10 0.24
C VAL A 107 -5.40 12.10 0.90
N GLY A 108 -5.94 12.90 1.80
CA GLY A 108 -5.12 13.83 2.59
C GLY A 108 -4.17 13.08 3.53
N PRO A 109 -2.94 13.56 3.76
CA PRO A 109 -1.97 12.91 4.66
C PRO A 109 -2.49 12.73 6.09
N GLN A 110 -3.40 13.59 6.54
CA GLN A 110 -4.02 13.49 7.85
C GLN A 110 -4.93 12.25 7.94
N VAL A 111 -5.72 11.99 6.88
CA VAL A 111 -6.60 10.81 6.82
C VAL A 111 -5.79 9.53 6.87
N GLY A 112 -4.69 9.46 6.11
CA GLY A 112 -3.79 8.31 6.15
C GLY A 112 -3.21 8.07 7.55
N LYS A 113 -2.79 9.13 8.25
CA LYS A 113 -2.30 9.03 9.63
C LYS A 113 -3.38 8.52 10.59
N GLU A 114 -4.59 9.05 10.50
CA GLU A 114 -5.72 8.63 11.32
C GLU A 114 -6.09 7.16 11.06
N LEU A 115 -6.05 6.71 9.80
CA LEU A 115 -6.30 5.30 9.44
C LEU A 115 -5.26 4.36 10.07
N VAL A 116 -3.98 4.72 10.04
CA VAL A 116 -2.92 3.92 10.69
C VAL A 116 -3.13 3.88 12.20
N GLU A 117 -3.39 5.02 12.83
CA GLU A 117 -3.56 5.13 14.28
C GLU A 117 -4.78 4.34 14.77
N TYR A 118 -5.95 4.57 14.17
CA TYR A 118 -7.18 3.85 14.54
C TYR A 118 -7.13 2.38 14.15
N GLY A 119 -6.52 2.03 13.01
CA GLY A 119 -6.33 0.64 12.61
C GLY A 119 -5.44 -0.12 13.58
N ALA A 120 -4.32 0.47 13.97
CA ALA A 120 -3.43 -0.12 14.97
C ALA A 120 -4.12 -0.27 16.34
N LEU A 121 -4.87 0.75 16.77
CA LEU A 121 -5.64 0.72 18.01
C LEU A 121 -6.71 -0.38 17.99
N ALA A 122 -7.44 -0.51 16.87
CA ALA A 122 -8.45 -1.55 16.70
C ALA A 122 -7.84 -2.96 16.78
N LEU A 123 -6.72 -3.19 16.08
CA LEU A 123 -6.00 -4.46 16.12
C LEU A 123 -5.51 -4.79 17.53
N LEU A 124 -4.90 -3.82 18.22
CA LEU A 124 -4.44 -3.99 19.61
C LEU A 124 -5.61 -4.31 20.54
N THR A 125 -6.69 -3.56 20.44
CA THR A 125 -7.91 -3.75 21.24
C THR A 125 -8.48 -5.15 21.03
N THR A 126 -8.61 -5.58 19.78
CA THR A 126 -9.09 -6.92 19.43
C THR A 126 -8.18 -8.01 19.99
N ALA A 127 -6.85 -7.86 19.88
CA ALA A 127 -5.89 -8.80 20.46
C ALA A 127 -6.04 -8.91 21.96
N VAL A 128 -6.17 -7.78 22.69
CA VAL A 128 -6.37 -7.75 24.13
C VAL A 128 -7.67 -8.49 24.53
N PHE A 129 -8.78 -8.24 23.83
CA PHE A 129 -10.05 -8.92 24.13
C PHE A 129 -9.98 -10.43 23.85
N ILE A 130 -9.31 -10.85 22.77
CA ILE A 130 -9.10 -12.28 22.50
C ILE A 130 -8.30 -12.93 23.65
N VAL A 131 -7.25 -12.27 24.09
CA VAL A 131 -6.42 -12.78 25.21
C VAL A 131 -7.21 -12.89 26.50
N LEU A 132 -7.97 -11.84 26.85
CA LEU A 132 -8.81 -11.82 28.05
C LEU A 132 -9.87 -12.93 27.99
N TYR A 133 -10.51 -13.11 26.82
CA TYR A 133 -11.48 -14.19 26.63
C TYR A 133 -10.83 -15.57 26.82
N LEU A 134 -9.67 -15.81 26.19
CA LEU A 134 -8.96 -17.08 26.32
C LEU A 134 -8.48 -17.33 27.73
N TRP A 135 -8.07 -16.30 28.45
CA TRP A 135 -7.63 -16.41 29.83
C TRP A 135 -8.79 -16.79 30.77
N ILE A 136 -9.95 -16.17 30.60
CA ILE A 136 -11.14 -16.47 31.43
C ILE A 136 -11.73 -17.84 31.09
N ARG A 137 -11.76 -18.19 29.79
CA ARG A 137 -12.41 -19.43 29.28
C ARG A 137 -11.52 -20.65 29.38
N PHE A 138 -10.20 -20.47 29.30
CA PHE A 138 -9.17 -21.52 29.28
C PHE A 138 -8.07 -21.16 30.28
N GLU A 139 -7.01 -21.99 30.33
CA GLU A 139 -5.82 -21.65 31.13
C GLU A 139 -5.02 -20.52 30.43
N TRP A 140 -4.39 -19.65 31.23
CA TRP A 140 -3.58 -18.51 30.76
C TRP A 140 -2.47 -18.91 29.76
N ARG A 141 -1.96 -20.15 29.87
CA ARG A 141 -0.94 -20.69 28.96
C ARG A 141 -1.43 -20.78 27.51
N PHE A 142 -2.70 -21.10 27.28
CA PHE A 142 -3.30 -21.12 25.95
C PHE A 142 -3.43 -19.71 25.37
N GLY A 143 -3.78 -18.73 26.21
CA GLY A 143 -3.82 -17.31 25.79
C GLY A 143 -2.45 -16.83 25.33
N LEU A 144 -1.39 -17.12 26.07
CA LEU A 144 -0.03 -16.74 25.71
C LEU A 144 0.42 -17.42 24.39
N SER A 145 0.15 -18.71 24.25
CA SER A 145 0.48 -19.45 23.01
C SER A 145 -0.25 -18.89 21.79
N ALA A 146 -1.53 -18.50 21.94
CA ALA A 146 -2.32 -17.92 20.89
C ALA A 146 -1.76 -16.56 20.44
N ILE A 147 -1.30 -15.71 21.37
CA ILE A 147 -0.67 -14.43 21.03
C ILE A 147 0.61 -14.66 20.22
N ILE A 148 1.49 -15.54 20.72
CA ILE A 148 2.77 -15.82 20.04
C ILE A 148 2.52 -16.35 18.63
N ALA A 149 1.57 -17.28 18.45
CA ALA A 149 1.21 -17.82 17.15
C ALA A 149 0.64 -16.73 16.21
N ASN A 150 -0.26 -15.90 16.74
CA ASN A 150 -0.85 -14.81 15.94
C ASN A 150 0.20 -13.78 15.49
N LEU A 151 1.07 -13.35 16.40
CA LEU A 151 2.16 -12.42 16.06
C LEU A 151 3.14 -13.03 15.04
N HIS A 152 3.47 -14.31 15.19
CA HIS A 152 4.30 -15.03 14.23
C HIS A 152 3.70 -15.00 12.83
N ASP A 153 2.40 -15.31 12.70
CA ASP A 153 1.71 -15.35 11.41
C ASP A 153 1.59 -13.96 10.77
N VAL A 154 1.26 -12.94 11.56
CA VAL A 154 1.21 -11.54 11.10
C VAL A 154 2.57 -11.09 10.59
N VAL A 155 3.66 -11.37 11.32
CA VAL A 155 5.01 -11.01 10.90
C VAL A 155 5.41 -11.70 9.59
N ILE A 156 5.05 -12.98 9.40
CA ILE A 156 5.33 -13.69 8.15
C ILE A 156 4.55 -13.07 6.99
N ILE A 157 3.27 -12.78 7.16
CA ILE A 157 2.45 -12.16 6.12
C ILE A 157 3.03 -10.79 5.72
N LEU A 158 3.31 -9.93 6.69
CA LEU A 158 3.94 -8.63 6.43
C LEU A 158 5.32 -8.79 5.78
N GLY A 159 6.09 -9.79 6.18
CA GLY A 159 7.38 -10.13 5.57
C GLY A 159 7.25 -10.53 4.10
N CYS A 160 6.20 -11.25 3.71
CA CYS A 160 5.90 -11.55 2.31
C CYS A 160 5.60 -10.25 1.53
N PHE A 161 4.78 -9.35 2.07
CA PHE A 161 4.54 -8.05 1.45
C PHE A 161 5.85 -7.25 1.28
N ALA A 162 6.72 -7.24 2.28
CA ALA A 162 8.02 -6.58 2.21
C ALA A 162 8.97 -7.24 1.20
N PHE A 163 8.96 -8.57 1.08
CA PHE A 163 9.79 -9.30 0.13
C PHE A 163 9.39 -9.06 -1.32
N PHE A 164 8.08 -9.25 -1.62
CA PHE A 164 7.53 -9.11 -2.97
C PHE A 164 7.25 -7.64 -3.33
N GLN A 165 7.33 -6.72 -2.36
CA GLN A 165 6.96 -5.30 -2.52
C GLN A 165 5.55 -5.12 -3.05
N TRP A 166 4.64 -6.05 -2.68
CA TRP A 166 3.23 -5.88 -2.96
C TRP A 166 2.70 -4.64 -2.24
N GLU A 167 1.80 -3.95 -2.91
CA GLU A 167 1.16 -2.80 -2.31
C GLU A 167 0.31 -3.21 -1.10
N PHE A 168 0.58 -2.55 0.02
CA PHE A 168 -0.20 -2.70 1.23
C PHE A 168 -1.31 -1.64 1.23
N SER A 169 -2.50 -2.03 0.71
CA SER A 169 -3.69 -1.17 0.56
C SER A 169 -4.87 -1.71 1.37
N LEU A 170 -5.84 -0.84 1.63
CA LEU A 170 -7.15 -1.25 2.13
C LEU A 170 -7.98 -1.86 0.98
N PRO A 171 -8.87 -2.83 1.28
CA PRO A 171 -9.73 -3.46 0.28
C PRO A 171 -10.82 -2.52 -0.24
#